data_034ba26118fa46fbd5e552e665c70021
#
_entry.id   034ba26118fa46fbd5e552e665c70021
#
_cell.length_a   1.000
_cell.length_b   1.000
_cell.length_c   1.000
_cell.angle_alpha   90.00
_cell.angle_beta   90.00
_cell.angle_gamma   90.00
#
_symmetry.space_group_name_H-M   'P 1'
#
loop_
_entity.id
_entity.type
_entity.pdbx_description
1 polymer ?
#
loop_
_entity_poly.entity_id
_entity_poly.type
_entity_poly.pdbx_seq_one_letter_code
_entity_poly.pdbx_strand_id
1 'polypeptide(L)'
;MPHINKKRPNTKLQIIQLGAKLFIEEGFSNTSLTKIARILDLSTGNITFYFPTKEHLLAVLVDELFDFQNLFMEQAADEGKTSLLAYCLELTAIAAICEEDAAAKDFYVSAYQSEITLAMIRKNDTEKTKAVFSDFRPEWTDEQWIATENIVSGIEYATIMTKENDTPLSLQIEKALNAIMLLYGVSDEVRKAKIEKVLAMDYRALGRRILAEFREYIDKVNEQKLKTFIKQKKSK
;
A
#
# COMPACT_ATOMS: atom_id res chain seq x y z
N MET A 1 -1.63 -9.08 -49.46
CA MET A 1 -1.02 -9.35 -48.18
C MET A 1 -1.90 -8.74 -47.10
N PRO A 2 -2.44 -9.50 -46.14
CA PRO A 2 -3.29 -8.93 -45.11
C PRO A 2 -2.44 -8.09 -44.15
N HIS A 3 -2.80 -6.83 -43.99
CA HIS A 3 -2.25 -5.95 -42.98
C HIS A 3 -2.56 -6.55 -41.59
N ILE A 4 -1.55 -7.12 -40.96
CA ILE A 4 -1.60 -7.48 -39.53
C ILE A 4 -1.76 -6.19 -38.76
N ASN A 5 -2.96 -5.92 -38.31
CA ASN A 5 -3.29 -4.79 -37.46
C ASN A 5 -2.59 -5.05 -36.09
N LYS A 6 -1.31 -4.66 -35.96
CA LYS A 6 -0.62 -4.65 -34.66
C LYS A 6 -1.43 -3.74 -33.75
N LYS A 7 -2.19 -4.33 -32.81
CA LYS A 7 -2.80 -3.56 -31.70
C LYS A 7 -1.75 -2.58 -31.19
N ARG A 8 -2.01 -1.28 -31.30
CA ARG A 8 -1.13 -0.27 -30.69
C ARG A 8 -1.04 -0.58 -29.19
N PRO A 9 0.17 -0.66 -28.63
CA PRO A 9 0.31 -0.89 -27.19
C PRO A 9 -0.50 0.15 -26.43
N ASN A 10 -1.17 -0.25 -25.36
CA ASN A 10 -1.94 0.68 -24.53
C ASN A 10 -0.95 1.59 -23.80
N THR A 11 -0.74 2.80 -24.31
CA THR A 11 0.20 3.78 -23.79
C THR A 11 -0.01 4.05 -22.30
N LYS A 12 -1.28 4.12 -21.85
CA LYS A 12 -1.58 4.31 -20.42
C LYS A 12 -1.06 3.16 -19.57
N LEU A 13 -1.25 1.90 -20.03
CA LEU A 13 -0.73 0.73 -19.34
C LEU A 13 0.79 0.71 -19.25
N GLN A 14 1.47 1.05 -20.36
CA GLN A 14 2.93 1.17 -20.39
C GLN A 14 3.45 2.21 -19.39
N ILE A 15 2.76 3.36 -19.29
CA ILE A 15 3.11 4.40 -18.30
C ILE A 15 2.96 3.87 -16.88
N ILE A 16 1.87 3.16 -16.58
CA ILE A 16 1.61 2.58 -15.24
C ILE A 16 2.67 1.55 -14.91
N GLN A 17 2.92 0.57 -15.78
CA GLN A 17 3.89 -0.50 -15.54
C GLN A 17 5.31 0.05 -15.36
N LEU A 18 5.75 0.97 -16.22
CA LEU A 18 7.06 1.59 -16.09
C LEU A 18 7.12 2.49 -14.84
N GLY A 19 6.09 3.28 -14.58
CA GLY A 19 6.01 4.14 -13.40
C GLY A 19 6.09 3.35 -12.10
N ALA A 20 5.35 2.23 -12.01
CA ALA A 20 5.41 1.31 -10.88
C ALA A 20 6.81 0.75 -10.66
N LYS A 21 7.40 0.22 -11.73
CA LYS A 21 8.76 -0.32 -11.69
C LYS A 21 9.75 0.72 -11.15
N LEU A 22 9.74 1.93 -11.72
CA LEU A 22 10.66 2.98 -11.30
C LEU A 22 10.40 3.47 -9.87
N PHE A 23 9.14 3.57 -9.44
CA PHE A 23 8.80 3.98 -8.07
C PHE A 23 9.28 2.96 -7.03
N ILE A 24 9.20 1.66 -7.34
CA ILE A 24 9.59 0.59 -6.42
C ILE A 24 11.10 0.34 -6.45
N GLU A 25 11.75 0.46 -7.63
CA GLU A 25 13.19 0.16 -7.78
C GLU A 25 14.10 1.36 -7.50
N GLU A 26 13.67 2.57 -7.84
CA GLU A 26 14.49 3.77 -7.72
C GLU A 26 13.95 4.79 -6.70
N GLY A 27 12.71 4.61 -6.26
CA GLY A 27 11.97 5.51 -5.40
C GLY A 27 11.10 6.51 -6.17
N PHE A 28 10.01 6.93 -5.52
CA PHE A 28 9.10 7.95 -6.05
C PHE A 28 9.81 9.29 -6.24
N SER A 29 10.63 9.71 -5.28
CA SER A 29 11.34 10.99 -5.30
C SER A 29 12.34 11.09 -6.45
N ASN A 30 12.98 9.98 -6.81
CA ASN A 30 13.98 9.90 -7.89
C ASN A 30 13.38 9.69 -9.29
N THR A 31 12.05 9.56 -9.37
CA THR A 31 11.34 9.34 -10.62
C THR A 31 10.56 10.59 -11.03
N SER A 32 10.60 10.95 -12.31
CA SER A 32 9.82 12.05 -12.88
C SER A 32 9.00 11.59 -14.09
N LEU A 33 7.89 12.30 -14.38
CA LEU A 33 7.10 12.04 -15.59
C LEU A 33 7.93 12.22 -16.87
N THR A 34 8.88 13.15 -16.87
CA THR A 34 9.82 13.36 -17.98
C THR A 34 10.75 12.18 -18.18
N LYS A 35 11.22 11.53 -17.08
CA LYS A 35 12.04 10.32 -17.16
C LYS A 35 11.23 9.17 -17.77
N ILE A 36 9.99 8.97 -17.33
CA ILE A 36 9.07 7.96 -17.88
C ILE A 36 8.82 8.22 -19.38
N ALA A 37 8.52 9.46 -19.75
CA ALA A 37 8.32 9.85 -21.15
C ALA A 37 9.53 9.49 -22.03
N ARG A 38 10.73 9.85 -21.58
CA ARG A 38 11.96 9.56 -22.31
C ARG A 38 12.22 8.05 -22.51
N ILE A 39 11.96 7.23 -21.50
CA ILE A 39 12.16 5.76 -21.60
C ILE A 39 11.14 5.14 -22.56
N LEU A 40 9.90 5.65 -22.60
CA LEU A 40 8.83 5.15 -23.47
C LEU A 40 8.85 5.77 -24.89
N ASP A 41 9.81 6.64 -25.18
CA ASP A 41 9.86 7.42 -26.44
C ASP A 41 8.56 8.22 -26.70
N LEU A 42 8.06 8.85 -25.63
CA LEU A 42 6.86 9.67 -25.64
C LEU A 42 7.20 11.15 -25.32
N SER A 43 6.34 12.09 -25.76
CA SER A 43 6.41 13.46 -25.26
C SER A 43 5.89 13.54 -23.83
N THR A 44 6.39 14.49 -23.03
CA THR A 44 5.86 14.78 -21.69
C THR A 44 4.37 15.11 -21.73
N GLY A 45 3.90 15.80 -22.78
CA GLY A 45 2.48 16.08 -23.00
C GLY A 45 1.63 14.81 -23.14
N ASN A 46 2.16 13.74 -23.74
CA ASN A 46 1.47 12.46 -23.80
C ASN A 46 1.31 11.82 -22.41
N ILE A 47 2.31 11.95 -21.54
CA ILE A 47 2.23 11.44 -20.16
C ILE A 47 1.22 12.27 -19.36
N THR A 48 1.33 13.61 -19.39
CA THR A 48 0.45 14.49 -18.59
C THR A 48 -1.00 14.48 -19.05
N PHE A 49 -1.28 14.06 -20.28
CA PHE A 49 -2.64 13.77 -20.74
C PHE A 49 -3.30 12.63 -19.93
N TYR A 50 -2.56 11.59 -19.58
CA TYR A 50 -3.06 10.47 -18.78
C TYR A 50 -2.93 10.72 -17.28
N PHE A 51 -1.82 11.32 -16.87
CA PHE A 51 -1.44 11.58 -15.48
C PHE A 51 -0.96 13.02 -15.34
N PRO A 52 -1.86 13.96 -14.97
CA PRO A 52 -1.51 15.37 -14.87
C PRO A 52 -0.31 15.65 -13.96
N THR A 53 -0.15 14.88 -12.91
CA THR A 53 1.00 14.94 -12.00
C THR A 53 1.52 13.53 -11.66
N LYS A 54 2.69 13.46 -11.04
CA LYS A 54 3.31 12.22 -10.58
C LYS A 54 2.46 11.54 -9.48
N GLU A 55 1.79 12.33 -8.66
CA GLU A 55 0.88 11.87 -7.59
C GLU A 55 -0.38 11.17 -8.14
N HIS A 56 -0.87 11.58 -9.32
CA HIS A 56 -1.96 10.86 -10.00
C HIS A 56 -1.53 9.46 -10.47
N LEU A 57 -0.28 9.30 -10.89
CA LEU A 57 0.28 7.99 -11.21
C LEU A 57 0.49 7.17 -9.94
N LEU A 58 1.00 7.79 -8.87
CA LEU A 58 1.14 7.16 -7.55
C LEU A 58 -0.20 6.64 -7.05
N ALA A 59 -1.28 7.41 -7.20
CA ALA A 59 -2.63 7.00 -6.78
C ALA A 59 -3.12 5.71 -7.45
N VAL A 60 -2.78 5.50 -8.73
CA VAL A 60 -3.10 4.24 -9.42
C VAL A 60 -2.32 3.08 -8.84
N LEU A 61 -1.06 3.30 -8.48
CA LEU A 61 -0.22 2.24 -7.91
C LEU A 61 -0.61 1.89 -6.48
N VAL A 62 -1.04 2.87 -5.69
CA VAL A 62 -1.58 2.63 -4.34
C VAL A 62 -2.88 1.82 -4.42
N ASP A 63 -3.74 2.08 -5.40
CA ASP A 63 -4.95 1.28 -5.62
C ASP A 63 -4.62 -0.19 -5.99
N GLU A 64 -3.65 -0.39 -6.89
CA GLU A 64 -3.17 -1.73 -7.25
C GLU A 64 -2.46 -2.42 -6.06
N LEU A 65 -1.82 -1.66 -5.18
CA LEU A 65 -1.22 -2.19 -3.94
C LEU A 65 -2.31 -2.72 -3.00
N PHE A 66 -3.42 -2.02 -2.83
CA PHE A 66 -4.54 -2.49 -2.00
C PHE A 66 -5.13 -3.79 -2.54
N ASP A 67 -5.35 -3.87 -3.86
CA ASP A 67 -5.84 -5.11 -4.51
C ASP A 67 -4.86 -6.27 -4.26
N PHE A 68 -3.56 -6.02 -4.44
CA PHE A 68 -2.52 -7.01 -4.20
C PHE A 68 -2.47 -7.46 -2.74
N GLN A 69 -2.47 -6.52 -1.79
CA GLN A 69 -2.41 -6.82 -0.36
C GLN A 69 -3.61 -7.66 0.08
N ASN A 70 -4.82 -7.34 -0.40
CA ASN A 70 -6.01 -8.14 -0.13
C ASN A 70 -5.86 -9.60 -0.60
N LEU A 71 -5.33 -9.81 -1.81
CA LEU A 71 -5.09 -11.16 -2.36
C LEU A 71 -3.99 -11.90 -1.60
N PHE A 72 -2.89 -11.20 -1.27
CA PHE A 72 -1.75 -11.77 -0.58
C PHE A 72 -2.11 -12.19 0.85
N MET A 73 -2.78 -11.33 1.62
CA MET A 73 -3.14 -11.60 3.01
C MET A 73 -4.18 -12.72 3.13
N GLU A 74 -5.04 -12.90 2.12
CA GLU A 74 -5.97 -14.05 2.05
C GLU A 74 -5.24 -15.40 2.04
N GLN A 75 -4.02 -15.44 1.49
CA GLN A 75 -3.20 -16.64 1.38
C GLN A 75 -2.19 -16.79 2.54
N ALA A 76 -1.73 -15.66 3.11
CA ALA A 76 -0.63 -15.64 4.08
C ALA A 76 -1.09 -15.75 5.54
N ALA A 77 -2.33 -15.39 5.86
CA ALA A 77 -2.82 -15.39 7.24
C ALA A 77 -3.61 -16.64 7.56
N ASP A 78 -3.07 -17.49 8.46
CA ASP A 78 -3.73 -18.72 8.92
C ASP A 78 -5.12 -18.48 9.53
N GLU A 79 -5.35 -17.30 10.10
CA GLU A 79 -6.62 -16.91 10.74
C GLU A 79 -7.59 -16.18 9.76
N GLY A 80 -7.21 -16.03 8.48
CA GLY A 80 -7.96 -15.30 7.47
C GLY A 80 -7.58 -13.80 7.36
N LYS A 81 -7.87 -13.20 6.20
CA LYS A 81 -7.44 -11.83 5.83
C LYS A 81 -8.03 -10.71 6.71
N THR A 82 -9.18 -10.94 7.32
CA THR A 82 -9.84 -9.98 8.23
C THR A 82 -9.54 -10.25 9.69
N SER A 83 -8.56 -11.10 9.99
CA SER A 83 -8.16 -11.39 11.36
C SER A 83 -7.29 -10.28 11.94
N LEU A 84 -7.31 -10.14 13.25
CA LEU A 84 -6.41 -9.25 13.98
C LEU A 84 -4.93 -9.59 13.72
N LEU A 85 -4.62 -10.87 13.54
CA LEU A 85 -3.26 -11.31 13.20
C LEU A 85 -2.83 -10.81 11.81
N ALA A 86 -3.71 -10.90 10.82
CA ALA A 86 -3.44 -10.42 9.46
C ALA A 86 -3.15 -8.91 9.45
N TYR A 87 -3.95 -8.12 10.18
CA TYR A 87 -3.71 -6.69 10.36
C TYR A 87 -2.33 -6.40 10.96
N CYS A 88 -1.99 -7.08 12.06
CA CYS A 88 -0.68 -6.92 12.71
C CYS A 88 0.48 -7.31 11.77
N LEU A 89 0.35 -8.40 11.02
CA LEU A 89 1.36 -8.88 10.08
C LEU A 89 1.60 -7.89 8.95
N GLU A 90 0.56 -7.27 8.42
CA GLU A 90 0.67 -6.31 7.32
C GLU A 90 1.48 -5.08 7.72
N LEU A 91 1.14 -4.41 8.84
CA LEU A 91 1.91 -3.28 9.32
C LEU A 91 3.37 -3.66 9.61
N THR A 92 3.59 -4.82 10.23
CA THR A 92 4.92 -5.33 10.56
C THR A 92 5.75 -5.59 9.31
N ALA A 93 5.15 -6.20 8.29
CA ALA A 93 5.82 -6.47 7.01
C ALA A 93 6.17 -5.18 6.25
N ILE A 94 5.26 -4.20 6.21
CA ILE A 94 5.53 -2.88 5.59
C ILE A 94 6.66 -2.17 6.32
N ALA A 95 6.66 -2.18 7.65
CA ALA A 95 7.74 -1.58 8.44
C ALA A 95 9.10 -2.25 8.15
N ALA A 96 9.13 -3.58 8.01
CA ALA A 96 10.34 -4.32 7.64
C ALA A 96 10.81 -4.01 6.21
N ILE A 97 9.90 -3.90 5.24
CA ILE A 97 10.21 -3.47 3.88
C ILE A 97 10.87 -2.09 3.91
N CYS A 98 10.29 -1.14 4.65
CA CYS A 98 10.79 0.23 4.73
C CYS A 98 12.13 0.35 5.47
N GLU A 99 12.46 -0.59 6.36
CA GLU A 99 13.79 -0.66 7.00
C GLU A 99 14.85 -1.19 6.03
N GLU A 100 14.52 -2.21 5.22
CA GLU A 100 15.49 -2.93 4.39
C GLU A 100 15.67 -2.33 2.97
N ASP A 101 14.65 -1.63 2.43
CA ASP A 101 14.65 -1.13 1.05
C ASP A 101 14.32 0.38 1.01
N ALA A 102 15.33 1.20 0.73
CA ALA A 102 15.19 2.66 0.72
C ALA A 102 14.24 3.17 -0.40
N ALA A 103 14.19 2.50 -1.55
CA ALA A 103 13.31 2.88 -2.65
C ALA A 103 11.84 2.53 -2.33
N ALA A 104 11.62 1.35 -1.77
CA ALA A 104 10.30 0.97 -1.28
C ALA A 104 9.84 1.89 -0.12
N LYS A 105 10.75 2.24 0.81
CA LYS A 105 10.46 3.23 1.86
C LYS A 105 10.01 4.56 1.26
N ASP A 106 10.74 5.09 0.28
CA ASP A 106 10.39 6.34 -0.40
C ASP A 106 9.02 6.26 -1.10
N PHE A 107 8.67 5.11 -1.68
CA PHE A 107 7.35 4.87 -2.26
C PHE A 107 6.24 4.92 -1.19
N TYR A 108 6.36 4.14 -0.10
CA TYR A 108 5.37 4.12 0.99
C TYR A 108 5.24 5.49 1.67
N VAL A 109 6.35 6.13 2.02
CA VAL A 109 6.37 7.47 2.63
C VAL A 109 5.68 8.49 1.73
N SER A 110 5.98 8.49 0.43
CA SER A 110 5.35 9.39 -0.54
C SER A 110 3.84 9.16 -0.66
N ALA A 111 3.38 7.91 -0.51
CA ALA A 111 1.96 7.60 -0.49
C ALA A 111 1.22 8.24 0.70
N TYR A 112 1.83 8.31 1.87
CA TYR A 112 1.27 9.01 3.04
C TYR A 112 1.41 10.54 2.96
N GLN A 113 2.37 11.08 2.23
CA GLN A 113 2.61 12.53 2.09
C GLN A 113 1.74 13.19 1.02
N SER A 114 1.25 12.44 0.05
CA SER A 114 0.37 12.97 -0.99
C SER A 114 -1.08 13.02 -0.50
N GLU A 115 -1.73 14.19 -0.58
CA GLU A 115 -3.14 14.35 -0.19
C GLU A 115 -4.06 13.35 -0.89
N ILE A 116 -3.80 13.09 -2.19
CA ILE A 116 -4.62 12.17 -3.00
C ILE A 116 -4.54 10.75 -2.45
N THR A 117 -3.33 10.25 -2.23
CA THR A 117 -3.13 8.88 -1.80
C THR A 117 -3.42 8.69 -0.32
N LEU A 118 -3.14 9.66 0.54
CA LEU A 118 -3.51 9.62 1.96
C LEU A 118 -5.03 9.51 2.13
N ALA A 119 -5.81 10.25 1.35
CA ALA A 119 -7.26 10.13 1.38
C ALA A 119 -7.74 8.72 0.94
N MET A 120 -7.05 8.11 -0.05
CA MET A 120 -7.33 6.74 -0.49
C MET A 120 -6.97 5.72 0.59
N ILE A 121 -5.79 5.84 1.21
CA ILE A 121 -5.33 5.00 2.31
C ILE A 121 -6.35 5.02 3.44
N ARG A 122 -6.66 6.19 3.97
CA ARG A 122 -7.61 6.36 5.08
C ARG A 122 -8.99 5.77 4.80
N LYS A 123 -9.48 5.93 3.57
CA LYS A 123 -10.76 5.34 3.18
C LYS A 123 -10.69 3.81 3.14
N ASN A 124 -9.67 3.25 2.48
CA ASN A 124 -9.47 1.80 2.39
C ASN A 124 -9.31 1.19 3.79
N ASP A 125 -8.47 1.82 4.63
CA ASP A 125 -8.15 1.29 5.95
C ASP A 125 -9.29 1.46 6.95
N THR A 126 -10.14 2.50 6.80
CA THR A 126 -11.40 2.58 7.56
C THR A 126 -12.31 1.39 7.30
N GLU A 127 -12.48 0.97 6.04
CA GLU A 127 -13.30 -0.19 5.68
C GLU A 127 -12.68 -1.50 6.21
N LYS A 128 -11.37 -1.63 6.12
CA LYS A 128 -10.62 -2.77 6.62
C LYS A 128 -10.64 -2.87 8.15
N THR A 129 -10.40 -1.77 8.86
CA THR A 129 -10.38 -1.75 10.32
C THR A 129 -11.78 -2.02 10.90
N LYS A 130 -12.85 -1.57 10.25
CA LYS A 130 -14.22 -2.00 10.59
C LYS A 130 -14.36 -3.52 10.51
N ALA A 131 -13.89 -4.15 9.44
CA ALA A 131 -13.99 -5.60 9.29
C ALA A 131 -13.17 -6.37 10.34
N VAL A 132 -12.05 -5.81 10.81
CA VAL A 132 -11.14 -6.45 11.79
C VAL A 132 -11.57 -6.20 13.23
N PHE A 133 -12.05 -4.99 13.56
CA PHE A 133 -12.22 -4.52 14.93
C PHE A 133 -13.69 -4.31 15.36
N SER A 134 -14.69 -4.56 14.49
CA SER A 134 -16.11 -4.32 14.81
C SER A 134 -16.57 -5.04 16.08
N ASP A 135 -16.08 -6.25 16.36
CA ASP A 135 -16.44 -6.99 17.57
C ASP A 135 -15.95 -6.32 18.87
N PHE A 136 -14.91 -5.47 18.79
CA PHE A 136 -14.37 -4.71 19.91
C PHE A 136 -15.06 -3.35 20.09
N ARG A 137 -15.73 -2.86 19.06
CA ARG A 137 -16.42 -1.55 19.02
C ARG A 137 -17.77 -1.62 18.30
N PRO A 138 -18.68 -2.50 18.72
CA PRO A 138 -19.95 -2.69 18.00
C PRO A 138 -20.85 -1.44 18.02
N GLU A 139 -20.61 -0.52 18.94
CA GLU A 139 -21.39 0.71 19.11
C GLU A 139 -20.87 1.91 18.31
N TRP A 140 -19.73 1.77 17.61
CA TRP A 140 -19.13 2.91 16.92
C TRP A 140 -19.90 3.35 15.68
N THR A 141 -20.04 4.66 15.54
CA THR A 141 -20.55 5.30 14.30
C THR A 141 -19.47 5.38 13.22
N ASP A 142 -19.88 5.67 11.99
CA ASP A 142 -18.94 5.84 10.88
C ASP A 142 -17.94 6.99 11.14
N GLU A 143 -18.38 8.06 11.78
CA GLU A 143 -17.53 9.20 12.13
C GLU A 143 -16.45 8.80 13.16
N GLN A 144 -16.76 7.91 14.10
CA GLN A 144 -15.79 7.42 15.08
C GLN A 144 -14.74 6.53 14.42
N TRP A 145 -15.13 5.69 13.46
CA TRP A 145 -14.20 4.91 12.66
C TRP A 145 -13.25 5.82 11.86
N ILE A 146 -13.78 6.79 11.11
CA ILE A 146 -13.01 7.74 10.32
C ILE A 146 -12.06 8.56 11.21
N ALA A 147 -12.54 9.07 12.35
CA ALA A 147 -11.72 9.87 13.26
C ALA A 147 -10.56 9.05 13.85
N THR A 148 -10.81 7.80 14.22
CA THR A 148 -9.76 6.90 14.73
C THR A 148 -8.75 6.59 13.67
N GLU A 149 -9.18 6.28 12.43
CA GLU A 149 -8.30 6.00 11.30
C GLU A 149 -7.39 7.18 10.94
N ASN A 150 -7.86 8.41 11.08
CA ASN A 150 -7.03 9.60 10.90
C ASN A 150 -5.84 9.65 11.88
N ILE A 151 -5.99 9.08 13.08
CA ILE A 151 -4.90 8.98 14.06
C ILE A 151 -4.02 7.77 13.77
N VAL A 152 -4.64 6.62 13.45
CA VAL A 152 -3.95 5.38 13.13
C VAL A 152 -3.03 5.56 11.93
N SER A 153 -3.47 6.20 10.85
CA SER A 153 -2.62 6.51 9.70
C SER A 153 -1.39 7.36 10.06
N GLY A 154 -1.50 8.20 11.10
CA GLY A 154 -0.35 8.93 11.65
C GLY A 154 0.64 8.02 12.39
N ILE A 155 0.17 7.03 13.14
CA ILE A 155 1.00 6.02 13.82
C ILE A 155 1.71 5.16 12.79
N GLU A 156 1.01 4.69 11.76
CA GLU A 156 1.59 3.92 10.66
C GLU A 156 2.67 4.69 9.92
N TYR A 157 2.39 5.95 9.54
CA TYR A 157 3.38 6.83 8.93
C TYR A 157 4.62 7.01 9.81
N ALA A 158 4.45 7.27 11.11
CA ALA A 158 5.57 7.41 12.04
C ALA A 158 6.39 6.10 12.11
N THR A 159 5.74 4.94 12.09
CA THR A 159 6.39 3.64 12.15
C THR A 159 7.28 3.37 10.94
N ILE A 160 6.81 3.68 9.72
CA ILE A 160 7.59 3.50 8.48
C ILE A 160 8.69 4.56 8.28
N MET A 161 8.55 5.73 8.91
CA MET A 161 9.53 6.82 8.80
C MET A 161 10.78 6.60 9.65
N THR A 162 10.71 5.76 10.65
CA THR A 162 11.80 5.63 11.64
C THR A 162 13.10 5.15 11.00
N LYS A 163 14.21 5.64 11.53
CA LYS A 163 15.56 5.28 11.11
C LYS A 163 16.15 4.23 12.06
N GLU A 164 16.92 3.31 11.49
CA GLU A 164 17.54 2.16 12.16
C GLU A 164 18.37 2.52 13.42
N ASN A 165 18.90 3.75 13.51
CA ASN A 165 19.80 4.17 14.58
C ASN A 165 19.10 4.64 15.86
N ASP A 166 17.78 4.82 15.85
CA ASP A 166 17.07 5.41 16.98
C ASP A 166 16.50 4.34 17.93
N THR A 167 15.95 3.25 17.39
CA THR A 167 15.27 2.24 18.17
C THR A 167 15.15 0.94 17.37
N PRO A 168 15.30 -0.25 17.99
CA PRO A 168 15.07 -1.53 17.28
C PRO A 168 13.67 -1.58 16.65
N LEU A 169 13.57 -2.04 15.40
CA LEU A 169 12.31 -2.13 14.66
C LEU A 169 11.26 -2.94 15.44
N SER A 170 11.64 -4.04 16.09
CA SER A 170 10.74 -4.87 16.89
C SER A 170 10.05 -4.07 18.02
N LEU A 171 10.80 -3.18 18.70
CA LEU A 171 10.23 -2.34 19.74
C LEU A 171 9.28 -1.29 19.17
N GLN A 172 9.58 -0.73 18.01
CA GLN A 172 8.70 0.23 17.35
C GLN A 172 7.40 -0.41 16.90
N ILE A 173 7.48 -1.60 16.28
CA ILE A 173 6.33 -2.41 15.90
C ILE A 173 5.47 -2.73 17.13
N GLU A 174 6.11 -3.18 18.23
CA GLU A 174 5.40 -3.45 19.49
C GLU A 174 4.60 -2.23 19.95
N LYS A 175 5.22 -1.04 20.00
CA LYS A 175 4.56 0.20 20.47
C LYS A 175 3.47 0.65 19.52
N ALA A 176 3.69 0.59 18.20
CA ALA A 176 2.71 0.95 17.20
C ALA A 176 1.48 0.03 17.24
N LEU A 177 1.67 -1.28 17.21
CA LEU A 177 0.59 -2.27 17.28
C LEU A 177 -0.18 -2.17 18.61
N ASN A 178 0.53 -1.98 19.73
CA ASN A 178 -0.13 -1.82 21.03
C ASN A 178 -1.00 -0.55 21.06
N ALA A 179 -0.50 0.58 20.55
CA ALA A 179 -1.26 1.84 20.49
C ALA A 179 -2.48 1.72 19.58
N ILE A 180 -2.33 1.18 18.38
CA ILE A 180 -3.42 1.00 17.41
C ILE A 180 -4.52 0.09 17.99
N MET A 181 -4.16 -1.09 18.46
CA MET A 181 -5.12 -2.03 19.03
C MET A 181 -5.81 -1.47 20.29
N LEU A 182 -5.11 -0.65 21.08
CA LEU A 182 -5.71 0.06 22.23
C LEU A 182 -6.78 1.06 21.79
N LEU A 183 -6.53 1.84 20.74
CA LEU A 183 -7.49 2.78 20.16
C LEU A 183 -8.78 2.05 19.73
N TYR A 184 -8.64 0.87 19.13
CA TYR A 184 -9.76 0.03 18.74
C TYR A 184 -10.34 -0.82 19.90
N GLY A 185 -9.86 -0.65 21.16
CA GLY A 185 -10.45 -1.26 22.34
C GLY A 185 -10.14 -2.73 22.57
N VAL A 186 -9.11 -3.25 21.92
CA VAL A 186 -8.62 -4.61 22.14
C VAL A 186 -8.05 -4.73 23.57
N SER A 187 -8.39 -5.80 24.30
CA SER A 187 -7.91 -6.01 25.66
C SER A 187 -6.40 -6.19 25.73
N ASP A 188 -5.80 -5.88 26.89
CA ASP A 188 -4.34 -5.98 27.11
C ASP A 188 -3.81 -7.40 26.85
N GLU A 189 -4.54 -8.40 27.31
CA GLU A 189 -4.19 -9.82 27.12
C GLU A 189 -4.12 -10.19 25.62
N VAL A 190 -5.14 -9.80 24.85
CA VAL A 190 -5.21 -10.10 23.40
C VAL A 190 -4.12 -9.33 22.66
N ARG A 191 -3.88 -8.05 23.00
CA ARG A 191 -2.81 -7.24 22.38
C ARG A 191 -1.45 -7.90 22.57
N LYS A 192 -1.10 -8.26 23.82
CA LYS A 192 0.18 -8.94 24.15
C LYS A 192 0.35 -10.23 23.37
N ALA A 193 -0.65 -11.11 23.39
CA ALA A 193 -0.58 -12.39 22.68
C ALA A 193 -0.39 -12.22 21.16
N LYS A 194 -1.09 -11.26 20.53
CA LYS A 194 -0.95 -11.02 19.09
C LYS A 194 0.39 -10.39 18.73
N ILE A 195 0.89 -9.44 19.52
CA ILE A 195 2.21 -8.82 19.33
C ILE A 195 3.33 -9.87 19.48
N GLU A 196 3.30 -10.68 20.54
CA GLU A 196 4.28 -11.75 20.74
C GLU A 196 4.27 -12.73 19.56
N LYS A 197 3.08 -13.14 19.09
CA LYS A 197 2.94 -14.05 17.94
C LYS A 197 3.56 -13.45 16.68
N VAL A 198 3.28 -12.19 16.36
CA VAL A 198 3.80 -11.52 15.17
C VAL A 198 5.31 -11.31 15.24
N LEU A 199 5.83 -10.89 16.40
CA LEU A 199 7.28 -10.67 16.57
C LEU A 199 8.09 -11.96 16.60
N ALA A 200 7.46 -13.11 16.89
CA ALA A 200 8.08 -14.43 16.78
C ALA A 200 8.13 -14.96 15.33
N MET A 201 7.40 -14.37 14.40
CA MET A 201 7.40 -14.75 12.99
C MET A 201 8.59 -14.10 12.24
N ASP A 202 9.01 -14.71 11.14
CA ASP A 202 10.00 -14.07 10.24
C ASP A 202 9.32 -13.01 9.35
N TYR A 203 8.91 -11.90 9.98
CA TYR A 203 8.24 -10.80 9.31
C TYR A 203 9.14 -10.09 8.28
N ARG A 204 10.48 -10.19 8.41
CA ARG A 204 11.42 -9.68 7.42
C ARG A 204 11.39 -10.51 6.14
N ALA A 205 11.42 -11.83 6.25
CA ALA A 205 11.22 -12.71 5.09
C ALA A 205 9.85 -12.50 4.45
N LEU A 206 8.81 -12.30 5.25
CA LEU A 206 7.47 -11.95 4.76
C LEU A 206 7.49 -10.62 3.98
N GLY A 207 8.11 -9.58 4.53
CA GLY A 207 8.25 -8.28 3.85
C GLY A 207 8.97 -8.39 2.50
N ARG A 208 10.11 -9.09 2.45
CA ARG A 208 10.85 -9.34 1.19
C ARG A 208 9.99 -10.09 0.17
N ARG A 209 9.22 -11.08 0.62
CA ARG A 209 8.31 -11.84 -0.23
C ARG A 209 7.19 -10.95 -0.78
N ILE A 210 6.53 -10.13 0.06
CA ILE A 210 5.51 -9.16 -0.35
C ILE A 210 6.04 -8.23 -1.43
N LEU A 211 7.22 -7.65 -1.22
CA LEU A 211 7.81 -6.71 -2.19
C LEU A 211 8.13 -7.37 -3.53
N ALA A 212 8.68 -8.59 -3.50
CA ALA A 212 8.99 -9.37 -4.70
C ALA A 212 7.71 -9.74 -5.48
N GLU A 213 6.69 -10.27 -4.79
CA GLU A 213 5.43 -10.65 -5.42
C GLU A 213 4.63 -9.44 -5.93
N PHE A 214 4.72 -8.28 -5.26
CA PHE A 214 4.09 -7.05 -5.75
C PHE A 214 4.73 -6.57 -7.06
N ARG A 215 6.06 -6.65 -7.18
CA ARG A 215 6.76 -6.36 -8.44
C ARG A 215 6.24 -7.23 -9.60
N GLU A 216 6.13 -8.54 -9.36
CA GLU A 216 5.58 -9.47 -10.36
C GLU A 216 4.10 -9.22 -10.67
N TYR A 217 3.30 -8.86 -9.67
CA TYR A 217 1.89 -8.53 -9.83
C TYR A 217 1.70 -7.35 -10.77
N ILE A 218 2.46 -6.27 -10.61
CA ILE A 218 2.41 -5.08 -11.46
C ILE A 218 2.74 -5.41 -12.91
N ASP A 219 3.73 -6.27 -13.16
CA ASP A 219 4.07 -6.70 -14.52
C ASP A 219 2.93 -7.48 -15.19
N LYS A 220 2.07 -8.12 -14.40
CA LYS A 220 0.91 -8.90 -14.86
C LYS A 220 -0.39 -8.09 -14.94
N VAL A 221 -0.42 -6.85 -14.44
CA VAL A 221 -1.60 -5.97 -14.54
C VAL A 221 -1.95 -5.72 -16.00
N ASN A 222 -3.18 -6.03 -16.38
CA ASN A 222 -3.63 -5.95 -17.77
C ASN A 222 -4.68 -4.84 -18.00
N GLU A 223 -4.92 -4.52 -19.28
CA GLU A 223 -5.89 -3.51 -19.72
C GLU A 223 -7.30 -3.68 -19.13
N GLN A 224 -7.69 -4.89 -18.79
CA GLN A 224 -9.05 -5.21 -18.36
C GLN A 224 -9.29 -4.74 -16.91
N LYS A 225 -8.30 -4.92 -16.02
CA LYS A 225 -8.30 -4.40 -14.66
C LYS A 225 -8.32 -2.87 -14.66
N LEU A 226 -7.46 -2.25 -15.45
CA LEU A 226 -7.42 -0.79 -15.59
C LEU A 226 -8.74 -0.18 -16.11
N LYS A 227 -9.46 -0.86 -17.00
CA LYS A 227 -10.76 -0.42 -17.50
C LYS A 227 -11.83 -0.43 -16.40
N THR A 228 -11.77 -1.38 -15.48
CA THR A 228 -12.69 -1.46 -14.33
C THR A 228 -12.47 -0.28 -13.38
N PHE A 229 -11.22 0.03 -13.05
CA PHE A 229 -10.84 1.18 -12.24
C PHE A 229 -11.33 2.52 -12.82
N ILE A 230 -11.14 2.73 -14.13
CA ILE A 230 -11.56 3.97 -14.81
C ILE A 230 -13.10 4.12 -14.83
N LYS A 231 -13.85 3.03 -14.94
CA LYS A 231 -15.32 3.07 -14.91
C LYS A 231 -15.85 3.42 -13.53
N GLN A 232 -15.28 2.87 -12.47
CA GLN A 232 -15.69 3.16 -11.09
C GLN A 232 -15.44 4.62 -10.67
N LYS A 233 -14.37 5.26 -11.18
CA LYS A 233 -14.10 6.69 -10.92
C LYS A 233 -14.97 7.66 -11.74
N LYS A 234 -15.57 7.23 -12.84
CA LYS A 234 -16.48 8.08 -13.66
C LYS A 234 -17.94 8.03 -13.19
N SER A 235 -18.29 7.11 -12.29
CA SER A 235 -19.64 6.95 -11.73
C SER A 235 -19.79 7.55 -10.33
N LYS A 236 -18.82 8.30 -9.88
CA LYS A 236 -18.81 9.16 -8.69
C LYS A 236 -18.54 10.60 -9.09
#